data_9884ed1a5320fb374db371debfe46d4e
#
_entry.id   9884ed1a5320fb374db371debfe46d4e
#
_cell.length_a   1.000
_cell.length_b   1.000
_cell.length_c   1.000
_cell.angle_alpha   90.00
_cell.angle_beta   90.00
_cell.angle_gamma   90.00
#
_symmetry.space_group_name_H-M   'P 1'
#
loop_
_entity.id
_entity.type
_entity.pdbx_description
1 polymer ?
#
loop_
_entity_poly.entity_id
_entity_poly.type
_entity_poly.pdbx_seq_one_letter_code
_entity_poly.pdbx_strand_id
1 'polypeptide(L)'
;MIEFRDYQKNIISRGTEILKDNGFLYLAMEVRTGKTLTSLGIADQMGVEHVLFLTKKKAISSIVGDYDLMCPASFILFTINYESMHKLPQNIKWDIVVIDEAHSLGAIPKPNKRAKDVKALIKKNKSKVILMSGTPTPESYSQMYHQVYGIPNNPFREYVSFY
;
A
#
# COMPACT_ATOMS: atom_id res chain seq x y z
N MET A 1 1.50 15.54 -18.91
CA MET A 1 1.44 14.14 -18.48
C MET A 1 2.84 13.69 -18.04
N ILE A 2 2.93 12.97 -16.92
CA ILE A 2 4.21 12.49 -16.41
C ILE A 2 4.74 11.36 -17.30
N GLU A 3 6.06 11.31 -17.48
CA GLU A 3 6.74 10.21 -18.14
C GLU A 3 7.50 9.38 -17.11
N PHE A 4 7.15 8.09 -17.02
CA PHE A 4 7.84 7.17 -16.12
C PHE A 4 9.20 6.75 -16.68
N ARG A 5 10.18 6.58 -15.79
CA ARG A 5 11.47 5.98 -16.14
C ARG A 5 11.30 4.51 -16.53
N ASP A 6 12.24 3.97 -17.32
CA ASP A 6 12.12 2.59 -17.81
C ASP A 6 11.95 1.58 -16.69
N TYR A 7 12.70 1.68 -15.60
CA TYR A 7 12.56 0.76 -14.47
C TYR A 7 11.17 0.89 -13.80
N GLN A 8 10.60 2.09 -13.75
CA GLN A 8 9.26 2.30 -13.22
C GLN A 8 8.21 1.65 -14.12
N LYS A 9 8.35 1.79 -15.44
CA LYS A 9 7.43 1.15 -16.41
C LYS A 9 7.43 -0.36 -16.23
N ASN A 10 8.60 -0.96 -16.05
CA ASN A 10 8.74 -2.41 -15.84
C ASN A 10 8.09 -2.84 -14.54
N ILE A 11 8.31 -2.11 -13.45
CA ILE A 11 7.71 -2.40 -12.14
C ILE A 11 6.19 -2.22 -12.20
N ILE A 12 5.70 -1.18 -12.85
CA ILE A 12 4.26 -0.93 -13.00
C ILE A 12 3.60 -2.08 -13.77
N SER A 13 4.16 -2.49 -14.89
CA SER A 13 3.63 -3.60 -15.69
C SER A 13 3.58 -4.90 -14.88
N ARG A 14 4.69 -5.28 -14.28
CA ARG A 14 4.77 -6.52 -13.49
C ARG A 14 3.95 -6.45 -12.20
N GLY A 15 4.00 -5.33 -11.50
CA GLY A 15 3.21 -5.12 -10.29
C GLY A 15 1.71 -5.18 -10.54
N THR A 16 1.28 -4.63 -11.66
CA THR A 16 -0.14 -4.68 -12.07
C THR A 16 -0.59 -6.14 -12.29
N GLU A 17 0.22 -6.94 -12.97
CA GLU A 17 -0.08 -8.37 -13.15
C GLU A 17 -0.18 -9.10 -11.82
N ILE A 18 0.78 -8.90 -10.93
CA ILE A 18 0.81 -9.54 -9.61
C ILE A 18 -0.43 -9.13 -8.80
N LEU A 19 -0.77 -7.85 -8.81
CA LEU A 19 -1.91 -7.34 -8.06
C LEU A 19 -3.25 -7.88 -8.60
N LYS A 20 -3.38 -7.98 -9.93
CA LYS A 20 -4.57 -8.58 -10.56
C LYS A 20 -4.72 -10.04 -10.19
N ASP A 21 -3.64 -10.80 -10.23
CA ASP A 21 -3.67 -12.25 -10.02
C ASP A 21 -3.83 -12.61 -8.54
N ASN A 22 -3.21 -11.87 -7.64
CA ASN A 22 -3.11 -12.23 -6.23
C ASN A 22 -3.86 -11.29 -5.27
N GLY A 23 -4.16 -10.08 -5.69
CA GLY A 23 -4.79 -9.06 -4.81
C GLY A 23 -3.86 -8.48 -3.77
N PHE A 24 -2.56 -8.78 -3.84
CA PHE A 24 -1.54 -8.36 -2.89
C PHE A 24 -0.22 -8.12 -3.60
N LEU A 25 0.40 -6.99 -3.31
CA LEU A 25 1.71 -6.64 -3.86
C LEU A 25 2.56 -5.96 -2.78
N TYR A 26 3.81 -6.38 -2.64
CA TYR A 26 4.78 -5.71 -1.79
C TYR A 26 5.84 -5.03 -2.67
N LEU A 27 5.89 -3.69 -2.61
CA LEU A 27 6.89 -2.89 -3.31
C LEU A 27 8.04 -2.56 -2.36
N ALA A 28 9.08 -3.37 -2.39
CA ALA A 28 10.32 -3.11 -1.65
C ALA A 28 11.25 -2.28 -2.53
N MET A 29 11.05 -0.96 -2.54
CA MET A 29 11.83 -0.02 -3.34
C MET A 29 12.63 0.89 -2.42
N GLU A 30 13.86 1.15 -2.81
CA GLU A 30 14.74 2.07 -2.06
C GLU A 30 14.14 3.49 -2.00
N VAL A 31 14.59 4.24 -0.99
CA VAL A 31 14.22 5.65 -0.84
C VAL A 31 14.60 6.44 -2.09
N ARG A 32 13.76 7.38 -2.50
CA ARG A 32 13.95 8.25 -3.68
C ARG A 32 13.95 7.54 -5.03
N THR A 33 13.36 6.37 -5.13
CA THR A 33 13.22 5.65 -6.41
C THR A 33 11.85 5.87 -7.07
N GLY A 34 11.06 6.80 -6.56
CA GLY A 34 9.74 7.10 -7.13
C GLY A 34 8.67 6.06 -6.82
N LYS A 35 8.74 5.42 -5.64
CA LYS A 35 7.77 4.37 -5.25
C LYS A 35 6.33 4.87 -5.19
N THR A 36 6.10 6.13 -4.77
CA THR A 36 4.74 6.69 -4.75
C THR A 36 4.18 6.76 -6.17
N LEU A 37 4.90 7.35 -7.11
CA LEU A 37 4.46 7.42 -8.51
C LEU A 37 4.28 6.03 -9.11
N THR A 38 5.15 5.10 -8.78
CA THR A 38 5.05 3.72 -9.24
C THR A 38 3.76 3.05 -8.74
N SER A 39 3.44 3.21 -7.46
CA SER A 39 2.20 2.66 -6.89
C SER A 39 0.96 3.29 -7.50
N LEU A 40 0.97 4.59 -7.74
CA LEU A 40 -0.14 5.29 -8.40
C LEU A 40 -0.28 4.85 -9.86
N GLY A 41 0.85 4.60 -10.55
CA GLY A 41 0.84 4.06 -11.91
C GLY A 41 0.21 2.67 -11.97
N ILE A 42 0.47 1.82 -10.99
CA ILE A 42 -0.16 0.50 -10.86
C ILE A 42 -1.67 0.66 -10.67
N ALA A 43 -2.09 1.54 -9.76
CA ALA A 43 -3.50 1.81 -9.52
C ALA A 43 -4.22 2.29 -10.78
N ASP A 44 -3.57 3.15 -11.56
CA ASP A 44 -4.11 3.66 -12.81
C ASP A 44 -4.36 2.54 -13.83
N GLN A 45 -3.42 1.59 -13.94
CA GLN A 45 -3.56 0.45 -14.85
C GLN A 45 -4.57 -0.59 -14.36
N MET A 46 -4.90 -0.61 -13.08
CA MET A 46 -5.88 -1.55 -12.54
C MET A 46 -7.33 -1.21 -12.96
N GLY A 47 -7.60 0.01 -13.39
CA GLY A 47 -8.94 0.41 -13.82
C GLY A 47 -9.96 0.46 -12.68
N VAL A 48 -9.52 0.75 -11.46
CA VAL A 48 -10.38 0.85 -10.28
C VAL A 48 -10.93 2.26 -10.11
N GLU A 49 -11.91 2.40 -9.21
CA GLU A 49 -12.59 3.69 -8.99
C GLU A 49 -12.00 4.46 -7.82
N HIS A 50 -11.79 3.80 -6.69
CA HIS A 50 -11.34 4.46 -5.46
C HIS A 50 -10.08 3.81 -4.88
N VAL A 51 -9.08 4.65 -4.64
CA VAL A 51 -7.80 4.24 -4.04
C VAL A 51 -7.57 5.01 -2.76
N LEU A 52 -7.34 4.29 -1.67
CA LEU A 52 -6.97 4.86 -0.39
C LEU A 52 -5.46 4.74 -0.19
N PHE A 53 -4.82 5.84 0.15
CA PHE A 53 -3.39 5.88 0.43
C PHE A 53 -3.17 6.22 1.90
N LEU A 54 -2.65 5.27 2.66
CA LEU A 54 -2.35 5.41 4.09
C LEU A 54 -0.87 5.74 4.27
N THR A 55 -0.58 6.82 4.96
CA THR A 55 0.77 7.34 5.13
C THR A 55 0.93 8.13 6.42
N LYS A 56 2.09 8.72 6.62
CA LYS A 56 2.32 9.71 7.67
C LYS A 56 1.77 11.07 7.24
N LYS A 57 1.27 11.84 8.19
CA LYS A 57 0.68 13.16 7.92
C LYS A 57 1.59 14.06 7.07
N LYS A 58 2.90 14.09 7.38
CA LYS A 58 3.86 14.94 6.67
C LYS A 58 4.09 14.54 5.21
N ALA A 59 3.72 13.34 4.80
CA ALA A 59 3.91 12.86 3.44
C ALA A 59 2.70 13.11 2.53
N ILE A 60 1.55 13.48 3.07
CA ILE A 60 0.29 13.62 2.32
C ILE A 60 0.43 14.62 1.17
N SER A 61 0.99 15.80 1.42
CA SER A 61 1.12 16.82 0.37
C SER A 61 1.97 16.36 -0.81
N SER A 62 3.04 15.61 -0.55
CA SER A 62 3.89 15.05 -1.58
C SER A 62 3.15 14.01 -2.43
N ILE A 63 2.35 13.17 -1.80
CA ILE A 63 1.56 12.14 -2.50
C ILE A 63 0.49 12.78 -3.37
N VAL A 64 -0.21 13.78 -2.86
CA VAL A 64 -1.21 14.54 -3.62
C VAL A 64 -0.55 15.23 -4.81
N GLY A 65 0.64 15.82 -4.63
CA GLY A 65 1.41 16.41 -5.72
C GLY A 65 1.76 15.42 -6.81
N ASP A 66 2.17 14.22 -6.45
CA ASP A 66 2.48 13.16 -7.41
C ASP A 66 1.22 12.71 -8.18
N TYR A 67 0.09 12.60 -7.48
CA TYR A 67 -1.19 12.30 -8.11
C TYR A 67 -1.59 13.37 -9.13
N ASP A 68 -1.43 14.63 -8.78
CA ASP A 68 -1.76 15.75 -9.69
C ASP A 68 -0.92 15.72 -10.96
N LEU A 69 0.34 15.27 -10.87
CA LEU A 69 1.20 15.08 -12.05
C LEU A 69 0.68 13.99 -12.99
N MET A 70 -0.08 13.05 -12.50
CA MET A 70 -0.65 11.95 -13.30
C MET A 70 -1.99 12.29 -13.91
N CYS A 71 -2.64 13.37 -13.46
CA CYS A 71 -3.98 13.70 -13.93
C CYS A 71 -4.02 14.05 -15.43
N PRO A 72 -5.04 13.59 -16.18
CA PRO A 72 -6.21 12.86 -15.67
C PRO A 72 -5.90 11.39 -15.35
N ALA A 73 -6.12 11.00 -14.09
CA ALA A 73 -5.98 9.60 -13.66
C ALA A 73 -7.32 8.87 -13.77
N SER A 74 -7.27 7.55 -13.91
CA SER A 74 -8.48 6.73 -14.04
C SER A 74 -9.22 6.48 -12.72
N PHE A 75 -8.65 6.92 -11.60
CA PHE A 75 -9.19 6.68 -10.26
C PHE A 75 -9.21 7.95 -9.42
N ILE A 76 -10.01 7.92 -8.35
CA ILE A 76 -10.06 8.97 -7.34
C ILE A 76 -9.16 8.57 -6.18
N LEU A 77 -8.19 9.40 -5.84
CA LEU A 77 -7.28 9.19 -4.74
C LEU A 77 -7.80 9.84 -3.46
N PHE A 78 -7.77 9.10 -2.36
CA PHE A 78 -8.01 9.60 -1.03
C PHE A 78 -6.78 9.33 -0.17
N THR A 79 -6.19 10.36 0.42
CA THR A 79 -5.01 10.24 1.27
C THR A 79 -5.36 10.54 2.70
N ILE A 80 -4.85 9.74 3.63
CA ILE A 80 -5.08 9.96 5.05
C ILE A 80 -3.89 9.44 5.86
N ASN A 81 -3.64 10.06 7.00
CA ASN A 81 -2.65 9.55 7.93
C ASN A 81 -3.29 8.49 8.85
N TYR A 82 -2.46 7.60 9.36
CA TYR A 82 -2.92 6.46 10.17
C TYR A 82 -3.77 6.87 11.36
N GLU A 83 -3.39 7.95 12.05
CA GLU A 83 -4.07 8.43 13.26
C GLU A 83 -5.49 8.96 12.96
N SER A 84 -5.76 9.28 11.71
CA SER A 84 -7.05 9.86 11.29
C SER A 84 -7.95 8.87 10.56
N MET A 85 -7.62 7.59 10.55
CA MET A 85 -8.41 6.56 9.85
C MET A 85 -9.88 6.54 10.27
N HIS A 86 -10.18 6.87 11.53
CA HIS A 86 -11.56 6.93 12.04
C HIS A 86 -12.41 7.99 11.34
N LYS A 87 -11.80 8.94 10.64
CA LYS A 87 -12.49 9.99 9.88
C LYS A 87 -12.85 9.60 8.45
N LEU A 88 -12.47 8.38 8.00
CA LEU A 88 -12.77 7.93 6.66
C LEU A 88 -14.27 7.80 6.40
N PRO A 89 -14.74 8.19 5.20
CA PRO A 89 -16.13 7.97 4.80
C PRO A 89 -16.48 6.49 4.87
N GLN A 90 -17.64 6.16 5.47
CA GLN A 90 -18.09 4.77 5.62
C GLN A 90 -18.82 4.23 4.40
N ASN A 91 -19.23 5.10 3.48
CA ASN A 91 -20.03 4.75 2.30
C ASN A 91 -19.19 4.56 1.03
N ILE A 92 -17.88 4.66 1.14
CA ILE A 92 -16.98 4.45 0.00
C ILE A 92 -16.29 3.10 0.17
N LYS A 93 -16.31 2.31 -0.92
CA LYS A 93 -15.56 1.07 -0.98
C LYS A 93 -14.17 1.37 -1.55
N TRP A 94 -13.13 1.03 -0.80
CA TRP A 94 -11.75 1.18 -1.22
C TRP A 94 -11.32 -0.04 -2.06
N ASP A 95 -11.17 0.15 -3.36
CA ASP A 95 -10.78 -0.93 -4.28
C ASP A 95 -9.34 -1.35 -4.09
N ILE A 96 -8.46 -0.35 -3.87
CA ILE A 96 -7.06 -0.56 -3.56
C ILE A 96 -6.72 0.24 -2.32
N VAL A 97 -6.00 -0.37 -1.39
CA VAL A 97 -5.39 0.33 -0.25
C VAL A 97 -3.88 0.27 -0.42
N VAL A 98 -3.25 1.44 -0.52
CA VAL A 98 -1.80 1.57 -0.56
C VAL A 98 -1.32 1.93 0.83
N ILE A 99 -0.38 1.16 1.36
CA ILE A 99 0.17 1.36 2.69
C ILE A 99 1.61 1.79 2.54
N ASP A 100 1.86 3.07 2.82
CA ASP A 100 3.20 3.65 2.79
C ASP A 100 3.91 3.40 4.11
N GLU A 101 5.21 3.20 4.05
CA GLU A 101 5.98 2.87 5.24
C GLU A 101 5.45 1.62 5.94
N ALA A 102 5.22 0.55 5.17
CA ALA A 102 4.59 -0.67 5.66
C ALA A 102 5.33 -1.32 6.84
N HIS A 103 6.63 -1.05 6.97
CA HIS A 103 7.41 -1.52 8.13
C HIS A 103 6.83 -1.03 9.46
N SER A 104 6.09 0.09 9.46
CA SER A 104 5.46 0.60 10.67
C SER A 104 4.31 -0.30 11.17
N LEU A 105 3.84 -1.24 10.35
CA LEU A 105 2.85 -2.24 10.75
C LEU A 105 3.47 -3.44 11.46
N GLY A 106 4.78 -3.60 11.31
CA GLY A 106 5.51 -4.69 11.97
C GLY A 106 5.84 -4.34 13.40
N ALA A 107 5.27 -5.05 14.35
CA ALA A 107 5.54 -4.90 15.77
C ALA A 107 5.88 -6.26 16.38
N ILE A 108 6.82 -6.27 17.30
CA ILE A 108 7.27 -7.49 17.98
C ILE A 108 6.93 -7.36 19.46
N PRO A 109 6.34 -8.40 20.11
CA PRO A 109 5.91 -9.67 19.54
C PRO A 109 4.52 -9.68 18.89
N LYS A 110 3.76 -8.60 19.01
CA LYS A 110 2.36 -8.53 18.52
C LYS A 110 2.16 -7.33 17.61
N PRO A 111 1.22 -7.42 16.63
CA PRO A 111 0.81 -6.27 15.85
C PRO A 111 0.32 -5.13 16.74
N ASN A 112 0.69 -3.90 16.42
CA ASN A 112 0.20 -2.72 17.12
C ASN A 112 -1.25 -2.39 16.70
N LYS A 113 -1.86 -1.39 17.37
CA LYS A 113 -3.23 -0.96 17.06
C LYS A 113 -3.36 -0.52 15.59
N ARG A 114 -2.37 0.21 15.08
CA ARG A 114 -2.35 0.67 13.69
C ARG A 114 -2.48 -0.50 12.71
N ALA A 115 -1.70 -1.57 12.92
CA ALA A 115 -1.77 -2.76 12.07
C ALA A 115 -3.14 -3.41 12.12
N LYS A 116 -3.74 -3.53 13.30
CA LYS A 116 -5.07 -4.11 13.47
C LYS A 116 -6.14 -3.30 12.74
N ASP A 117 -6.12 -1.98 12.87
CA ASP A 117 -7.08 -1.08 12.24
C ASP A 117 -6.99 -1.14 10.70
N VAL A 118 -5.77 -1.13 10.17
CA VAL A 118 -5.52 -1.23 8.72
C VAL A 118 -6.04 -2.57 8.18
N LYS A 119 -5.74 -3.66 8.87
CA LYS A 119 -6.14 -5.01 8.42
C LYS A 119 -7.67 -5.18 8.48
N ALA A 120 -8.32 -4.62 9.48
CA ALA A 120 -9.79 -4.63 9.58
C ALA A 120 -10.42 -3.87 8.42
N LEU A 121 -9.86 -2.70 8.06
CA LEU A 121 -10.34 -1.90 6.93
C LEU A 121 -10.23 -2.68 5.62
N ILE A 122 -9.12 -3.34 5.37
CA ILE A 122 -8.89 -4.14 4.16
C ILE A 122 -9.91 -5.28 4.06
N LYS A 123 -10.12 -6.00 5.15
CA LYS A 123 -11.08 -7.10 5.19
C LYS A 123 -12.51 -6.63 4.91
N LYS A 124 -12.92 -5.53 5.54
CA LYS A 124 -14.25 -4.95 5.36
C LYS A 124 -14.54 -4.59 3.91
N ASN A 125 -13.56 -3.98 3.24
CA ASN A 125 -13.69 -3.49 1.87
C ASN A 125 -13.34 -4.52 0.82
N LYS A 126 -12.76 -5.65 1.20
CA LYS A 126 -12.20 -6.66 0.28
C LYS A 126 -11.22 -6.02 -0.70
N SER A 127 -10.41 -5.10 -0.19
CA SER A 127 -9.48 -4.31 -0.99
C SER A 127 -8.32 -5.15 -1.50
N LYS A 128 -7.82 -4.80 -2.69
CA LYS A 128 -6.48 -5.19 -3.11
C LYS A 128 -5.48 -4.30 -2.37
N VAL A 129 -4.29 -4.81 -2.11
CA VAL A 129 -3.35 -4.16 -1.20
C VAL A 129 -1.99 -3.98 -1.87
N ILE A 130 -1.46 -2.77 -1.79
CA ILE A 130 -0.07 -2.47 -2.13
C ILE A 130 0.64 -2.03 -0.86
N LEU A 131 1.61 -2.81 -0.40
CA LEU A 131 2.49 -2.42 0.69
C LEU A 131 3.76 -1.82 0.09
N MET A 132 4.22 -0.70 0.64
CA MET A 132 5.45 -0.05 0.21
C MET A 132 6.39 0.17 1.40
N SER A 133 7.66 -0.15 1.24
CA SER A 133 8.68 0.21 2.22
C SER A 133 10.07 0.17 1.61
N GLY A 134 10.93 1.11 2.00
CA GLY A 134 12.35 1.05 1.73
C GLY A 134 13.13 0.20 2.74
N THR A 135 12.51 -0.10 3.89
CA THR A 135 13.12 -0.88 4.96
C THR A 135 12.13 -1.94 5.47
N PRO A 136 11.90 -3.02 4.70
CA PRO A 136 10.87 -4.01 5.04
C PRO A 136 11.12 -4.76 6.35
N THR A 137 12.39 -4.93 6.75
CA THR A 137 12.76 -5.65 7.98
C THR A 137 13.77 -4.85 8.80
N PRO A 138 13.38 -3.68 9.36
CA PRO A 138 14.35 -2.79 10.03
C PRO A 138 14.98 -3.38 11.29
N GLU A 139 14.32 -4.27 11.99
CA GLU A 139 14.84 -4.88 13.22
C GLU A 139 14.98 -6.39 13.12
N SER A 140 14.01 -7.07 12.53
CA SER A 140 14.04 -8.53 12.38
C SER A 140 13.08 -9.01 11.29
N TYR A 141 13.25 -10.24 10.84
CA TYR A 141 12.37 -10.86 9.86
C TYR A 141 10.93 -11.04 10.38
N SER A 142 10.75 -11.15 11.68
CA SER A 142 9.41 -11.26 12.25
C SER A 142 8.57 -10.00 12.04
N GLN A 143 9.18 -8.83 11.85
CA GLN A 143 8.47 -7.62 11.48
C GLN A 143 7.80 -7.75 10.12
N MET A 144 8.43 -8.41 9.16
CA MET A 144 7.82 -8.64 7.85
C MET A 144 6.57 -9.51 7.99
N TYR A 145 6.62 -10.54 8.81
CA TYR A 145 5.43 -11.35 9.11
C TYR A 145 4.29 -10.48 9.65
N HIS A 146 4.55 -9.64 10.64
CA HIS A 146 3.51 -8.79 11.24
C HIS A 146 2.96 -7.74 10.27
N GLN A 147 3.75 -7.31 9.28
CA GLN A 147 3.25 -6.41 8.24
C GLN A 147 2.16 -7.08 7.41
N VAL A 148 2.29 -8.35 7.09
CA VAL A 148 1.40 -9.06 6.16
C VAL A 148 0.36 -9.94 6.86
N TYR A 149 0.59 -10.33 8.10
CA TYR A 149 -0.32 -11.23 8.82
C TYR A 149 -1.74 -10.64 8.90
N GLY A 150 -2.71 -11.44 8.52
CA GLY A 150 -4.10 -11.03 8.51
C GLY A 150 -4.52 -10.25 7.29
N ILE A 151 -3.61 -9.94 6.37
CA ILE A 151 -3.98 -9.34 5.08
C ILE A 151 -4.35 -10.47 4.13
N PRO A 152 -5.53 -10.42 3.51
CA PRO A 152 -5.93 -11.45 2.54
C PRO A 152 -4.93 -11.59 1.40
N ASN A 153 -4.74 -12.82 0.95
CA ASN A 153 -3.89 -13.16 -0.20
C ASN A 153 -2.39 -12.92 0.01
N ASN A 154 -1.95 -12.68 1.25
CA ASN A 154 -0.52 -12.59 1.54
C ASN A 154 0.17 -13.94 1.33
N PRO A 155 1.50 -13.95 1.10
CA PRO A 155 2.24 -15.18 0.84
C PRO A 155 2.39 -16.09 2.07
N PHE A 156 2.12 -15.59 3.26
CA PHE A 156 2.29 -16.35 4.52
C PHE A 156 0.92 -16.71 5.08
N ARG A 157 0.54 -17.97 4.95
CA ARG A 157 -0.80 -18.42 5.34
C ARG A 157 -0.94 -18.78 6.81
N GLU A 158 0.15 -19.20 7.42
CA GLU A 158 0.15 -19.68 8.80
C GLU A 158 1.21 -18.99 9.65
N TYR A 159 0.91 -18.92 10.94
CA TYR A 159 1.74 -18.19 11.90
C TYR A 159 3.06 -18.85 12.27
N VAL A 160 3.36 -20.04 11.85
CA VAL A 160 4.39 -20.87 12.50
C VAL A 160 5.83 -20.68 12.04
N SER A 161 6.08 -20.15 10.87
CA SER A 161 7.42 -20.26 10.28
C SER A 161 8.26 -18.99 10.33
N PHE A 162 7.81 -17.96 11.04
CA PHE A 162 8.49 -16.67 11.07
C PHE A 162 9.43 -16.47 12.25
N TYR A 163 9.30 -17.30 13.28
CA TYR A 163 10.10 -17.20 14.49
C TYR A 163 11.08 -18.39 14.61
#